data_7d39a7a5f76040db5278d6bd08fede08
#
_entry.id   7d39a7a5f76040db5278d6bd08fede08
#
_cell.length_a   1.000
_cell.length_b   1.000
_cell.length_c   1.000
_cell.angle_alpha   90.00
_cell.angle_beta   90.00
_cell.angle_gamma   90.00
#
_symmetry.space_group_name_H-M   'P 1'
#
loop_
_entity.id
_entity.type
_entity.pdbx_description
1 polymer ?
#
loop_
_entity_poly.entity_id
_entity_poly.type
_entity_poly.pdbx_seq_one_letter_code
_entity_poly.pdbx_strand_id
1 'polypeptide(L)'
;NAFANPSPEFLAWSDKYSDVMTCDIEGRFPWTFYLPRDPGSFGEVMGENGYFASEFLACNFNEGKSGKDLRAAVVQFNEYLDQNGSEVPYFYGVYYPQFETDTDFLWGNWHASFETMEIGNKDWEENGKAMQAKFDEISTCISPDYYDSRELYNNPNT
;
A
#
# COMPACT_ATOMS: atom_id res chain seq x y z
N ASN A 1 -11.35 11.40 14.79
CA ASN A 1 -11.77 10.14 14.16
C ASN A 1 -13.22 10.32 13.65
N ALA A 2 -13.40 10.51 12.34
CA ALA A 2 -14.72 10.77 11.72
C ALA A 2 -15.72 9.62 11.92
N PHE A 3 -15.25 8.42 12.25
CA PHE A 3 -16.09 7.27 12.53
C PHE A 3 -16.49 7.10 14.00
N ALA A 4 -15.77 7.73 14.94
CA ALA A 4 -16.16 7.74 16.35
C ALA A 4 -17.29 8.74 16.64
N ASN A 5 -17.38 9.81 15.82
CA ASN A 5 -18.47 10.81 15.89
C ASN A 5 -18.93 11.11 14.46
N PRO A 6 -19.78 10.26 13.87
CA PRO A 6 -20.27 10.47 12.50
C PRO A 6 -21.13 11.74 12.42
N SER A 7 -21.00 12.46 11.31
CA SER A 7 -21.80 13.67 11.07
C SER A 7 -23.30 13.31 10.91
N PRO A 8 -24.22 14.25 11.18
CA PRO A 8 -25.66 14.03 10.93
C PRO A 8 -25.98 13.64 9.49
N GLU A 9 -25.22 14.19 8.51
CA GLU A 9 -25.37 13.86 7.09
C GLU A 9 -24.96 12.42 6.80
N PHE A 10 -23.87 11.93 7.42
CA PHE A 10 -23.44 10.54 7.29
C PHE A 10 -24.47 9.59 7.92
N LEU A 11 -25.03 9.93 9.08
CA LEU A 11 -26.07 9.12 9.72
C LEU A 11 -27.33 9.04 8.85
N ALA A 12 -27.77 10.17 8.29
CA ALA A 12 -28.93 10.22 7.39
C ALA A 12 -28.67 9.42 6.09
N TRP A 13 -27.46 9.48 5.55
CA TRP A 13 -27.05 8.68 4.41
C TRP A 13 -27.04 7.19 4.74
N SER A 14 -26.46 6.79 5.87
CA SER A 14 -26.40 5.40 6.33
C SER A 14 -27.79 4.80 6.55
N ASP A 15 -28.71 5.56 7.16
CA ASP A 15 -30.09 5.15 7.36
C ASP A 15 -30.83 4.96 6.03
N LYS A 16 -30.69 5.91 5.12
CA LYS A 16 -31.30 5.85 3.77
C LYS A 16 -30.88 4.63 2.96
N TYR A 17 -29.68 4.15 3.14
CA TYR A 17 -29.10 3.05 2.35
C TYR A 17 -28.89 1.76 3.16
N SER A 18 -29.51 1.66 4.35
CA SER A 18 -29.39 0.50 5.24
C SER A 18 -29.85 -0.83 4.60
N ASP A 19 -30.80 -0.76 3.65
CA ASP A 19 -31.26 -1.94 2.90
C ASP A 19 -30.25 -2.40 1.82
N VAL A 20 -29.30 -1.54 1.46
CA VAL A 20 -28.29 -1.82 0.44
C VAL A 20 -27.01 -2.35 1.05
N MET A 21 -26.62 -1.79 2.21
CA MET A 21 -25.36 -2.09 2.85
C MET A 21 -25.46 -1.94 4.37
N THR A 22 -25.04 -2.96 5.09
CA THR A 22 -24.83 -2.91 6.53
C THR A 22 -23.34 -3.06 6.82
N CYS A 23 -22.76 -2.10 7.57
CA CYS A 23 -21.37 -2.17 7.98
C CYS A 23 -21.27 -2.61 9.45
N ASP A 24 -20.47 -3.63 9.71
CA ASP A 24 -20.05 -3.99 11.05
C ASP A 24 -19.03 -2.97 11.56
N ILE A 25 -19.44 -2.17 12.55
CA ILE A 25 -18.58 -1.14 13.15
C ILE A 25 -17.52 -1.79 14.07
N GLU A 26 -17.83 -2.91 14.69
CA GLU A 26 -16.90 -3.65 15.57
C GLU A 26 -15.85 -4.41 14.77
N GLY A 27 -16.16 -4.81 13.53
CA GLY A 27 -15.26 -5.47 12.59
C GLY A 27 -14.32 -4.53 11.84
N ARG A 28 -14.08 -3.32 12.32
CA ARG A 28 -13.14 -2.39 11.68
C ARG A 28 -11.72 -2.67 12.10
N PHE A 29 -10.85 -2.78 11.11
CA PHE A 29 -9.40 -3.00 11.27
C PHE A 29 -8.63 -1.81 10.71
N PRO A 30 -8.44 -0.72 11.51
CA PRO A 30 -7.80 0.50 11.03
C PRO A 30 -6.30 0.31 10.84
N TRP A 31 -5.77 0.85 9.74
CA TRP A 31 -4.35 0.87 9.43
C TRP A 31 -3.87 2.32 9.29
N THR A 32 -2.66 2.60 9.74
CA THR A 32 -2.00 3.87 9.45
C THR A 32 -1.15 3.71 8.20
N PHE A 33 -1.45 4.51 7.18
CA PHE A 33 -0.67 4.53 5.94
C PHE A 33 0.55 5.43 6.10
N TYR A 34 1.71 4.88 5.81
CA TYR A 34 2.97 5.59 5.69
C TYR A 34 3.32 5.74 4.21
N LEU A 35 3.34 6.99 3.74
CA LEU A 35 3.74 7.35 2.40
C LEU A 35 5.26 7.60 2.39
N PRO A 36 6.05 6.76 1.68
CA PRO A 36 7.51 6.76 1.83
C PRO A 36 8.22 7.86 1.04
N ARG A 37 7.54 8.48 0.05
CA ARG A 37 8.06 9.57 -0.79
C ARG A 37 6.92 10.38 -1.39
N ASP A 38 7.25 11.53 -2.01
CA ASP A 38 6.26 12.38 -2.67
C ASP A 38 5.51 11.59 -3.77
N PRO A 39 4.16 11.58 -3.76
CA PRO A 39 3.37 10.87 -4.77
C PRO A 39 3.73 11.25 -6.21
N GLY A 40 4.04 12.51 -6.49
CA GLY A 40 4.44 12.98 -7.80
C GLY A 40 5.73 12.36 -8.34
N SER A 41 6.56 11.77 -7.46
CA SER A 41 7.81 11.10 -7.85
C SER A 41 7.62 9.67 -8.37
N PHE A 42 6.42 9.10 -8.28
CA PHE A 42 6.14 7.73 -8.70
C PHE A 42 5.70 7.61 -10.16
N GLY A 43 5.43 8.73 -10.84
CA GLY A 43 4.79 8.73 -12.14
C GLY A 43 3.28 8.46 -12.05
N GLU A 44 2.64 8.28 -13.19
CA GLU A 44 1.20 8.02 -13.27
C GLU A 44 0.94 6.51 -13.16
N VAL A 45 0.56 6.06 -11.96
CA VAL A 45 0.25 4.65 -11.67
C VAL A 45 -1.22 4.29 -11.87
N MET A 46 -2.05 5.26 -12.23
CA MET A 46 -3.45 5.04 -12.56
C MET A 46 -3.57 4.61 -14.03
N GLY A 47 -4.16 3.46 -14.26
CA GLY A 47 -4.46 2.97 -15.62
C GLY A 47 -5.71 3.61 -16.20
N GLU A 48 -6.10 3.15 -17.39
CA GLU A 48 -7.29 3.64 -18.08
C GLU A 48 -8.55 3.45 -17.22
N ASN A 49 -9.43 4.46 -17.24
CA ASN A 49 -10.70 4.45 -16.49
C ASN A 49 -10.57 4.28 -14.95
N GLY A 50 -9.41 4.63 -14.38
CA GLY A 50 -9.15 4.54 -12.96
C GLY A 50 -8.88 3.12 -12.44
N TYR A 51 -8.63 2.16 -13.34
CA TYR A 51 -8.17 0.82 -12.96
C TYR A 51 -6.66 0.79 -12.72
N PHE A 52 -6.24 -0.05 -11.79
CA PHE A 52 -4.82 -0.28 -11.48
C PHE A 52 -4.64 -1.64 -10.81
N ALA A 53 -3.47 -2.23 -10.95
CA ALA A 53 -3.11 -3.46 -10.27
C ALA A 53 -2.51 -3.15 -8.89
N SER A 54 -2.96 -3.88 -7.87
CA SER A 54 -2.42 -3.78 -6.50
C SER A 54 -1.88 -5.13 -6.04
N GLU A 55 -0.80 -5.07 -5.29
CA GLU A 55 -0.19 -6.20 -4.61
C GLU A 55 0.02 -5.87 -3.14
N PHE A 56 -0.32 -6.78 -2.24
CA PHE A 56 -0.09 -6.61 -0.81
C PHE A 56 0.64 -7.81 -0.22
N LEU A 57 1.70 -7.52 0.55
CA LEU A 57 2.46 -8.50 1.30
C LEU A 57 2.25 -8.25 2.80
N ALA A 58 1.84 -9.27 3.54
CA ALA A 58 1.82 -9.22 5.00
C ALA A 58 3.20 -9.61 5.54
N CYS A 59 3.78 -8.74 6.35
CA CYS A 59 5.17 -8.84 6.78
C CYS A 59 5.31 -8.78 8.30
N ASN A 60 6.29 -9.54 8.83
CA ASN A 60 6.69 -9.49 10.22
C ASN A 60 8.16 -9.11 10.33
N PHE A 61 8.51 -8.29 11.33
CA PHE A 61 9.89 -7.93 11.58
C PHE A 61 10.69 -9.15 12.08
N ASN A 62 11.90 -9.28 11.57
CA ASN A 62 12.84 -10.28 12.07
C ASN A 62 13.30 -9.91 13.49
N GLU A 63 13.86 -10.88 14.22
CA GLU A 63 14.31 -10.69 15.60
C GLU A 63 15.22 -9.45 15.75
N GLY A 64 14.87 -8.56 16.67
CA GLY A 64 15.60 -7.32 16.95
C GLY A 64 15.40 -6.20 15.92
N LYS A 65 14.56 -6.39 14.92
CA LYS A 65 14.22 -5.38 13.91
C LYS A 65 12.91 -4.67 14.24
N SER A 66 12.65 -3.56 13.56
CA SER A 66 11.51 -2.69 13.85
C SER A 66 11.16 -1.77 12.67
N GLY A 67 10.06 -1.03 12.79
CA GLY A 67 9.70 0.01 11.82
C GLY A 67 10.76 1.13 11.66
N LYS A 68 11.69 1.30 12.61
CA LYS A 68 12.82 2.21 12.45
C LYS A 68 13.82 1.68 11.41
N ASP A 69 14.10 0.38 11.45
CA ASP A 69 15.01 -0.28 10.51
C ASP A 69 14.39 -0.29 9.10
N LEU A 70 13.10 -0.58 9.02
CA LEU A 70 12.35 -0.51 7.76
C LEU A 70 12.38 0.89 7.14
N ARG A 71 12.17 1.95 7.93
CA ARG A 71 12.26 3.34 7.42
C ARG A 71 13.66 3.68 6.91
N ALA A 72 14.70 3.17 7.56
CA ALA A 72 16.08 3.37 7.10
C ALA A 72 16.34 2.64 5.76
N ALA A 73 15.79 1.44 5.57
CA ALA A 73 15.86 0.72 4.30
C ALA A 73 15.04 1.40 3.20
N VAL A 74 13.86 1.94 3.54
CA VAL A 74 13.01 2.71 2.62
C VAL A 74 13.73 3.93 2.05
N VAL A 75 14.54 4.64 2.86
CA VAL A 75 15.37 5.74 2.34
C VAL A 75 16.33 5.25 1.26
N GLN A 76 17.02 4.13 1.50
CA GLN A 76 17.94 3.53 0.53
C GLN A 76 17.19 2.99 -0.71
N PHE A 77 15.97 2.46 -0.52
CA PHE A 77 15.14 2.03 -1.63
C PHE A 77 14.68 3.20 -2.50
N ASN A 78 14.34 4.35 -1.92
CA ASN A 78 14.05 5.56 -2.69
C ASN A 78 15.26 6.02 -3.51
N GLU A 79 16.47 6.00 -2.93
CA GLU A 79 17.72 6.30 -3.66
C GLU A 79 17.95 5.30 -4.79
N TYR A 80 17.68 4.00 -4.57
CA TYR A 80 17.76 2.97 -5.59
C TYR A 80 16.78 3.25 -6.74
N LEU A 81 15.52 3.57 -6.43
CA LEU A 81 14.49 3.89 -7.43
C LEU A 81 14.86 5.16 -8.24
N ASP A 82 15.45 6.16 -7.60
CA ASP A 82 15.88 7.40 -8.29
C ASP A 82 17.04 7.14 -9.26
N GLN A 83 17.89 6.14 -8.98
CA GLN A 83 19.06 5.81 -9.80
C GLN A 83 18.78 4.75 -10.89
N ASN A 84 17.88 3.81 -10.60
CA ASN A 84 17.65 2.63 -11.42
C ASN A 84 16.18 2.43 -11.79
N GLY A 85 15.36 3.47 -11.60
CA GLY A 85 13.91 3.37 -11.69
C GLY A 85 13.38 2.58 -12.88
N SER A 86 12.33 1.81 -12.67
CA SER A 86 11.64 1.03 -13.69
C SER A 86 11.20 1.89 -14.87
N GLU A 87 11.20 1.33 -16.08
CA GLU A 87 10.61 1.95 -17.27
C GLU A 87 9.09 2.18 -17.14
N VAL A 88 8.45 1.54 -16.15
CA VAL A 88 7.02 1.64 -15.87
C VAL A 88 6.76 2.38 -14.57
N PRO A 89 5.65 3.17 -14.49
CA PRO A 89 5.25 3.83 -13.26
C PRO A 89 5.01 2.81 -12.14
N TYR A 90 5.48 3.15 -10.93
CA TYR A 90 5.40 2.30 -9.76
C TYR A 90 5.15 3.15 -8.53
N PHE A 91 4.21 2.73 -7.69
CA PHE A 91 3.90 3.36 -6.41
C PHE A 91 3.94 2.29 -5.32
N TYR A 92 4.41 2.64 -4.12
CA TYR A 92 4.38 1.76 -2.97
C TYR A 92 4.11 2.52 -1.68
N GLY A 93 3.69 1.79 -0.66
CA GLY A 93 3.47 2.33 0.66
C GLY A 93 3.40 1.25 1.73
N VAL A 94 3.43 1.66 2.99
CA VAL A 94 3.44 0.77 4.13
C VAL A 94 2.24 1.07 5.03
N TYR A 95 1.52 0.03 5.45
CA TYR A 95 0.41 0.14 6.37
C TYR A 95 0.78 -0.50 7.71
N TYR A 96 0.60 0.23 8.79
CA TYR A 96 0.80 -0.26 10.15
C TYR A 96 -0.55 -0.50 10.81
N PRO A 97 -0.82 -1.70 11.40
CA PRO A 97 -2.08 -1.99 12.06
C PRO A 97 -2.26 -1.11 13.31
N GLN A 98 -3.50 -0.70 13.57
CA GLN A 98 -3.90 0.00 14.78
C GLN A 98 -4.77 -0.90 15.68
N PHE A 99 -4.61 -2.21 15.55
CA PHE A 99 -5.31 -3.27 16.26
C PHE A 99 -4.34 -4.44 16.50
N GLU A 100 -4.71 -5.36 17.36
CA GLU A 100 -3.93 -6.56 17.64
C GLU A 100 -4.04 -7.55 16.48
N THR A 101 -2.91 -7.95 15.91
CA THR A 101 -2.79 -8.87 14.78
C THR A 101 -1.41 -9.52 14.77
N ASP A 102 -1.28 -10.64 14.07
CA ASP A 102 -0.01 -11.36 13.86
C ASP A 102 0.86 -10.73 12.74
N THR A 103 0.43 -9.60 12.17
CA THR A 103 1.13 -8.90 11.09
C THR A 103 1.66 -7.56 11.61
N ASP A 104 2.96 -7.31 11.49
CA ASP A 104 3.57 -6.06 11.91
C ASP A 104 3.31 -4.91 10.93
N PHE A 105 3.28 -5.21 9.62
CA PHE A 105 2.93 -4.24 8.59
C PHE A 105 2.49 -4.91 7.29
N LEU A 106 1.74 -4.16 6.45
CA LEU A 106 1.51 -4.52 5.06
C LEU A 106 2.38 -3.64 4.17
N TRP A 107 3.06 -4.26 3.21
CA TRP A 107 3.69 -3.57 2.11
C TRP A 107 2.76 -3.62 0.90
N GLY A 108 2.40 -2.47 0.37
CA GLY A 108 1.54 -2.35 -0.82
C GLY A 108 2.32 -1.83 -2.01
N ASN A 109 2.11 -2.46 -3.16
CA ASN A 109 2.64 -2.06 -4.46
C ASN A 109 1.48 -1.75 -5.40
N TRP A 110 1.63 -0.72 -6.23
CA TRP A 110 0.63 -0.32 -7.22
C TRP A 110 1.27 -0.06 -8.58
N HIS A 111 0.60 -0.55 -9.63
CA HIS A 111 1.00 -0.44 -11.01
C HIS A 111 -0.21 -0.10 -11.88
N ALA A 112 -0.01 0.53 -13.03
CA ALA A 112 -1.10 0.92 -13.93
C ALA A 112 -1.91 -0.29 -14.46
N SER A 113 -1.31 -1.48 -14.50
CA SER A 113 -1.94 -2.73 -14.91
C SER A 113 -1.14 -3.94 -14.41
N PHE A 114 -1.68 -5.15 -14.52
CA PHE A 114 -0.93 -6.39 -14.27
C PHE A 114 0.24 -6.56 -15.25
N GLU A 115 0.14 -6.08 -16.48
CA GLU A 115 1.24 -6.10 -17.45
C GLU A 115 2.42 -5.22 -16.97
N THR A 116 2.15 -4.00 -16.52
CA THR A 116 3.20 -3.12 -15.97
C THR A 116 3.75 -3.66 -14.65
N MET A 117 2.95 -4.35 -13.85
CA MET A 117 3.39 -5.05 -12.65
C MET A 117 4.38 -6.18 -13.00
N GLU A 118 4.07 -7.00 -14.00
CA GLU A 118 4.96 -8.08 -14.46
C GLU A 118 6.31 -7.53 -14.95
N ILE A 119 6.30 -6.41 -15.70
CA ILE A 119 7.52 -5.73 -16.13
C ILE A 119 8.35 -5.25 -14.93
N GLY A 120 7.70 -4.56 -13.97
CA GLY A 120 8.37 -4.06 -12.77
C GLY A 120 8.92 -5.18 -11.88
N ASN A 121 8.17 -6.27 -11.68
CA ASN A 121 8.60 -7.42 -10.90
C ASN A 121 9.79 -8.13 -11.54
N LYS A 122 9.78 -8.28 -12.87
CA LYS A 122 10.92 -8.85 -13.60
C LYS A 122 12.18 -7.99 -13.48
N ASP A 123 12.05 -6.67 -13.63
CA ASP A 123 13.17 -5.75 -13.41
C ASP A 123 13.72 -5.85 -11.99
N TRP A 124 12.84 -5.94 -11.00
CA TRP A 124 13.22 -6.15 -9.60
C TRP A 124 13.98 -7.47 -9.38
N GLU A 125 13.51 -8.58 -9.96
CA GLU A 125 14.19 -9.88 -9.88
C GLU A 125 15.59 -9.85 -10.50
N GLU A 126 15.78 -9.10 -11.57
CA GLU A 126 17.07 -8.99 -12.27
C GLU A 126 18.01 -8.03 -11.55
N ASN A 127 17.56 -6.85 -11.17
CA ASN A 127 18.37 -5.71 -10.76
C ASN A 127 18.24 -5.37 -9.26
N GLY A 128 17.14 -5.75 -8.58
CA GLY A 128 16.82 -5.40 -7.21
C GLY A 128 17.48 -6.25 -6.12
N LYS A 129 18.22 -7.30 -6.46
CA LYS A 129 18.72 -8.33 -5.52
C LYS A 129 19.46 -7.79 -4.30
N ALA A 130 20.31 -6.78 -4.50
CA ALA A 130 21.07 -6.19 -3.40
C ALA A 130 20.17 -5.40 -2.43
N MET A 131 19.11 -4.79 -2.94
CA MET A 131 18.13 -4.08 -2.13
C MET A 131 17.15 -5.05 -1.46
N GLN A 132 16.73 -6.11 -2.17
CA GLN A 132 15.93 -7.19 -1.61
C GLN A 132 16.59 -7.83 -0.40
N ALA A 133 17.89 -8.14 -0.48
CA ALA A 133 18.65 -8.71 0.64
C ALA A 133 18.60 -7.83 1.90
N LYS A 134 18.56 -6.49 1.75
CA LYS A 134 18.42 -5.58 2.89
C LYS A 134 17.02 -5.64 3.52
N PHE A 135 15.98 -5.79 2.71
CA PHE A 135 14.62 -6.00 3.22
C PHE A 135 14.50 -7.37 3.92
N ASP A 136 15.10 -8.42 3.35
CA ASP A 136 15.10 -9.77 3.93
C ASP A 136 15.83 -9.85 5.29
N GLU A 137 16.81 -8.97 5.54
CA GLU A 137 17.43 -8.83 6.86
C GLU A 137 16.49 -8.20 7.90
N ILE A 138 15.48 -7.44 7.46
CA ILE A 138 14.61 -6.64 8.32
C ILE A 138 13.30 -7.35 8.61
N SER A 139 12.72 -8.01 7.60
CA SER A 139 11.39 -8.61 7.68
C SER A 139 11.26 -9.85 6.81
N THR A 140 10.33 -10.69 7.21
CA THR A 140 9.86 -11.82 6.41
C THR A 140 8.42 -11.55 6.01
N CYS A 141 8.15 -11.63 4.70
CA CYS A 141 6.82 -11.42 4.14
C CYS A 141 6.26 -12.73 3.56
N ILE A 142 4.93 -12.90 3.64
CA ILE A 142 4.25 -14.00 2.98
C ILE A 142 4.02 -13.68 1.50
N SER A 143 3.65 -14.71 0.73
CA SER A 143 3.28 -14.56 -0.68
C SER A 143 2.25 -13.45 -0.87
N PRO A 144 2.39 -12.61 -1.89
CA PRO A 144 1.50 -11.48 -2.10
C PRO A 144 0.07 -11.90 -2.50
N ASP A 145 -0.88 -11.08 -2.05
CA ASP A 145 -2.24 -11.06 -2.57
C ASP A 145 -2.35 -10.01 -3.68
N TYR A 146 -2.98 -10.36 -4.80
CA TYR A 146 -3.14 -9.51 -5.98
C TYR A 146 -4.58 -9.08 -6.16
N TYR A 147 -4.79 -7.80 -6.52
CA TYR A 147 -6.12 -7.24 -6.72
C TYR A 147 -6.17 -6.41 -8.01
N ASP A 148 -7.27 -6.59 -8.77
CA ASP A 148 -7.71 -5.62 -9.76
C ASP A 148 -8.47 -4.52 -9.03
N SER A 149 -7.87 -3.34 -8.97
CA SER A 149 -8.32 -2.23 -8.16
C SER A 149 -8.90 -1.11 -9.01
N ARG A 150 -9.81 -0.33 -8.46
CA ARG A 150 -10.40 0.80 -9.14
C ARG A 150 -10.55 2.00 -8.22
N GLU A 151 -10.14 3.16 -8.69
CA GLU A 151 -10.48 4.43 -8.05
C GLU A 151 -11.98 4.70 -8.21
N LEU A 152 -12.70 4.80 -7.10
CA LEU A 152 -14.14 5.09 -7.11
C LEU A 152 -14.44 6.58 -6.99
N TYR A 153 -13.54 7.33 -6.36
CA TYR A 153 -13.71 8.75 -6.12
C TYR A 153 -12.36 9.44 -5.91
N ASN A 154 -12.11 10.47 -6.70
CA ASN A 154 -10.97 11.37 -6.53
C ASN A 154 -11.49 12.73 -6.07
N ASN A 155 -11.09 13.16 -4.87
CA ASN A 155 -11.47 14.48 -4.38
C ASN A 155 -10.54 15.55 -4.99
N PRO A 156 -11.02 16.40 -5.90
CA PRO A 156 -10.16 17.39 -6.57
C PRO A 156 -9.68 18.52 -5.64
N ASN A 157 -10.08 18.49 -4.35
CA ASN A 157 -9.77 19.53 -3.37
C ASN A 157 -8.80 19.06 -2.26
N THR A 158 -8.14 17.90 -2.43
CA THR A 158 -7.11 17.41 -1.51
C THR A 158 -5.72 17.58 -2.09
#